data_0b4332cbeb33bd25afafd8177e23b5c4
#
_entry.id   0b4332cbeb33bd25afafd8177e23b5c4
#
_cell.length_a   1.000
_cell.length_b   1.000
_cell.length_c   1.000
_cell.angle_alpha   90.00
_cell.angle_beta   90.00
_cell.angle_gamma   90.00
#
_symmetry.space_group_name_H-M   'P 1'
#
loop_
_entity.id
_entity.type
_entity.pdbx_description
1 polymer ?
#
loop_
_entity_poly.entity_id
_entity_poly.type
_entity_poly.pdbx_seq_one_letter_code
_entity_poly.pdbx_strand_id
1 'polypeptide(L)'
;MTNTDDTFWVPKANFFVQCRNSLPNASAENTLKTRMYTSLVHDALGEYAYDAELAGLEFSVSSHSMGLEIALSGYNDKLPVLLEKVLVTMRDLEVKEDRFEIIKERLLRGLKNWDFQQPYNQVGDFERWLSTQNGYINEQILAELPHLTAADIQQFYPHLLRQMHIEILVHGNLYKEDALKLSNLTENILKPRVLPQTQWPIGRVLVFPPGANFVYHKTLKDPANVNHCIEYILSIGDKAIRPQRAKTLLLDQMTHEPAFDQLRTKEQLGYVVFSGTSTTATTIAYRFIIQSEKNPQYLEERIDSFLNGFAETLKNMSESDFEGHKRSLITKRLEKLKNLDQESNRLWSHIDYEYFDFELGK
;
A
#
# COMPACT_ATOMS: atom_id res chain seq x y z
N MET A 1 10.49 -3.09 -17.17
CA MET A 1 11.91 -3.04 -16.74
C MET A 1 12.38 -4.46 -16.48
N THR A 2 13.58 -4.81 -16.86
CA THR A 2 14.20 -6.12 -16.56
C THR A 2 15.50 -5.88 -15.81
N ASN A 3 15.71 -6.63 -14.75
CA ASN A 3 16.95 -6.61 -13.99
C ASN A 3 17.33 -8.04 -13.64
N THR A 4 18.48 -8.51 -14.17
CA THR A 4 19.01 -9.84 -13.82
C THR A 4 19.68 -9.74 -12.47
N ASP A 5 19.33 -10.65 -11.54
CA ASP A 5 19.95 -10.70 -10.22
C ASP A 5 21.41 -11.20 -10.34
N ASP A 6 22.32 -10.36 -9.93
CA ASP A 6 23.76 -10.66 -9.79
C ASP A 6 24.23 -10.61 -8.33
N THR A 7 23.29 -10.47 -7.38
CA THR A 7 23.58 -10.27 -5.96
C THR A 7 23.29 -11.52 -5.12
N PHE A 8 22.11 -12.13 -5.29
CA PHE A 8 21.64 -13.19 -4.40
C PHE A 8 21.87 -14.61 -4.95
N TRP A 9 22.00 -14.76 -6.28
CA TRP A 9 22.27 -16.01 -6.97
C TRP A 9 21.31 -17.16 -6.61
N VAL A 10 20.01 -16.83 -6.44
CA VAL A 10 18.95 -17.81 -6.18
C VAL A 10 18.20 -18.15 -7.45
N PRO A 11 17.74 -19.41 -7.66
CA PRO A 11 16.99 -19.83 -8.86
C PRO A 11 15.54 -19.36 -8.80
N LYS A 12 15.32 -18.09 -8.44
CA LYS A 12 14.01 -17.47 -8.26
C LYS A 12 13.92 -16.19 -9.07
N ALA A 13 12.68 -15.80 -9.35
CA ALA A 13 12.36 -14.53 -9.96
C ALA A 13 11.06 -13.97 -9.40
N ASN A 14 10.93 -12.65 -9.49
CA ASN A 14 9.74 -11.90 -9.16
C ASN A 14 9.22 -11.19 -10.41
N PHE A 15 7.93 -11.27 -10.63
CA PHE A 15 7.23 -10.71 -11.78
C PHE A 15 6.05 -9.88 -11.27
N PHE A 16 6.09 -8.59 -11.54
CA PHE A 16 5.04 -7.65 -11.16
C PHE A 16 4.43 -7.03 -12.40
N VAL A 17 3.12 -6.94 -12.42
CA VAL A 17 2.35 -6.28 -13.47
C VAL A 17 1.35 -5.33 -12.85
N GLN A 18 1.39 -4.07 -13.23
CA GLN A 18 0.35 -3.11 -12.93
C GLN A 18 -0.46 -2.83 -14.20
N CYS A 19 -1.74 -3.16 -14.14
CA CYS A 19 -2.72 -2.90 -15.19
C CYS A 19 -3.48 -1.62 -14.85
N ARG A 20 -2.98 -0.48 -15.32
CA ARG A 20 -3.50 0.85 -14.98
C ARG A 20 -4.72 1.21 -15.82
N ASN A 21 -5.82 1.49 -15.14
CA ASN A 21 -6.98 2.19 -15.69
C ASN A 21 -7.79 2.83 -14.54
N SER A 22 -8.62 3.81 -14.86
CA SER A 22 -9.38 4.56 -13.84
C SER A 22 -10.70 3.89 -13.43
N LEU A 23 -11.12 2.81 -14.11
CA LEU A 23 -12.42 2.18 -13.88
C LEU A 23 -12.59 1.61 -12.45
N PRO A 24 -11.58 0.93 -11.86
CA PRO A 24 -11.69 0.36 -10.50
C PRO A 24 -12.06 1.36 -9.41
N ASN A 25 -11.60 2.59 -9.54
CA ASN A 25 -11.83 3.63 -8.54
C ASN A 25 -12.75 4.77 -9.01
N ALA A 26 -13.53 4.54 -10.07
CA ALA A 26 -14.46 5.55 -10.56
C ALA A 26 -15.67 5.75 -9.59
N SER A 27 -16.02 4.73 -8.81
CA SER A 27 -17.08 4.78 -7.79
C SER A 27 -16.85 3.73 -6.70
N ALA A 28 -17.58 3.83 -5.58
CA ALA A 28 -17.60 2.81 -4.54
C ALA A 28 -18.06 1.45 -5.10
N GLU A 29 -19.07 1.47 -5.96
CA GLU A 29 -19.57 0.28 -6.68
C GLU A 29 -18.48 -0.38 -7.53
N ASN A 30 -17.73 0.40 -8.32
CA ASN A 30 -16.66 -0.14 -9.16
C ASN A 30 -15.49 -0.69 -8.32
N THR A 31 -15.17 -0.05 -7.20
CA THR A 31 -14.18 -0.55 -6.24
C THR A 31 -14.63 -1.89 -5.66
N LEU A 32 -15.90 -2.00 -5.30
CA LEU A 32 -16.50 -3.24 -4.81
C LEU A 32 -16.48 -4.34 -5.89
N LYS A 33 -16.93 -4.03 -7.12
CA LYS A 33 -16.90 -4.96 -8.26
C LYS A 33 -15.48 -5.46 -8.55
N THR A 34 -14.49 -4.59 -8.47
CA THR A 34 -13.09 -4.97 -8.67
C THR A 34 -12.59 -5.90 -7.57
N ARG A 35 -12.88 -5.61 -6.29
CA ARG A 35 -12.56 -6.50 -5.16
C ARG A 35 -13.24 -7.86 -5.29
N MET A 36 -14.51 -7.89 -5.70
CA MET A 36 -15.23 -9.12 -5.93
C MET A 36 -14.61 -9.93 -7.07
N TYR A 37 -14.29 -9.28 -8.19
CA TYR A 37 -13.63 -9.92 -9.33
C TYR A 37 -12.29 -10.55 -8.93
N THR A 38 -11.40 -9.81 -8.25
CA THR A 38 -10.11 -10.36 -7.82
C THR A 38 -10.28 -11.53 -6.86
N SER A 39 -11.26 -11.48 -5.95
CA SER A 39 -11.58 -12.58 -5.04
C SER A 39 -12.10 -13.82 -5.78
N LEU A 40 -12.91 -13.63 -6.82
CA LEU A 40 -13.41 -14.74 -7.66
C LEU A 40 -12.29 -15.36 -8.50
N VAL A 41 -11.33 -14.56 -8.99
CA VAL A 41 -10.14 -15.07 -9.69
C VAL A 41 -9.31 -15.96 -8.74
N HIS A 42 -9.07 -15.49 -7.51
CA HIS A 42 -8.37 -16.30 -6.51
C HIS A 42 -9.12 -17.60 -6.17
N ASP A 43 -10.44 -17.53 -6.06
CA ASP A 43 -11.27 -18.70 -5.79
C ASP A 43 -11.21 -19.72 -6.94
N ALA A 44 -11.29 -19.24 -8.19
CA ALA A 44 -11.20 -20.08 -9.38
C ALA A 44 -9.81 -20.74 -9.54
N LEU A 45 -8.77 -20.16 -8.95
CA LEU A 45 -7.41 -20.69 -8.97
C LEU A 45 -7.08 -21.54 -7.74
N GLY A 46 -8.01 -21.72 -6.78
CA GLY A 46 -7.72 -22.27 -5.45
C GLY A 46 -7.00 -23.63 -5.46
N GLU A 47 -7.44 -24.60 -6.26
CA GLU A 47 -6.77 -25.90 -6.39
C GLU A 47 -5.37 -25.76 -7.01
N TYR A 48 -5.27 -24.99 -8.07
CA TYR A 48 -4.00 -24.74 -8.77
C TYR A 48 -3.02 -23.94 -7.91
N ALA A 49 -3.53 -23.01 -7.11
CA ALA A 49 -2.74 -22.20 -6.18
C ALA A 49 -2.02 -23.08 -5.15
N TYR A 50 -2.70 -24.09 -4.61
CA TYR A 50 -2.11 -25.02 -3.64
C TYR A 50 -0.94 -25.82 -4.25
N ASP A 51 -1.12 -26.35 -5.45
CA ASP A 51 -0.04 -27.06 -6.16
C ASP A 51 1.15 -26.16 -6.49
N ALA A 52 0.86 -24.90 -6.87
CA ALA A 52 1.90 -23.91 -7.13
C ALA A 52 2.68 -23.57 -5.85
N GLU A 53 2.01 -23.41 -4.72
CA GLU A 53 2.64 -23.13 -3.41
C GLU A 53 3.54 -24.29 -2.99
N LEU A 54 3.09 -25.54 -3.13
CA LEU A 54 3.92 -26.74 -2.88
C LEU A 54 5.15 -26.78 -3.78
N ALA A 55 5.07 -26.24 -4.98
CA ALA A 55 6.20 -26.10 -5.91
C ALA A 55 7.08 -24.86 -5.63
N GLY A 56 6.82 -24.11 -4.57
CA GLY A 56 7.56 -22.90 -4.20
C GLY A 56 7.28 -21.69 -5.09
N LEU A 57 6.06 -21.61 -5.61
CA LEU A 57 5.54 -20.49 -6.41
C LEU A 57 4.40 -19.81 -5.67
N GLU A 58 4.33 -18.49 -5.74
CA GLU A 58 3.26 -17.69 -5.17
C GLU A 58 2.71 -16.73 -6.21
N PHE A 59 1.43 -16.38 -6.09
CA PHE A 59 0.83 -15.33 -6.88
C PHE A 59 -0.17 -14.51 -6.06
N SER A 60 -0.39 -13.29 -6.50
CA SER A 60 -1.50 -12.45 -6.05
C SER A 60 -2.10 -11.68 -7.22
N VAL A 61 -3.42 -11.48 -7.15
CA VAL A 61 -4.17 -10.57 -8.04
C VAL A 61 -4.97 -9.66 -7.13
N SER A 62 -4.64 -8.38 -7.12
CA SER A 62 -5.24 -7.42 -6.19
C SER A 62 -5.81 -6.20 -6.90
N SER A 63 -6.79 -5.58 -6.24
CA SER A 63 -7.29 -4.25 -6.62
C SER A 63 -6.30 -3.20 -6.16
N HIS A 64 -5.89 -2.33 -7.05
CA HIS A 64 -5.00 -1.21 -6.78
C HIS A 64 -5.73 0.12 -7.02
N SER A 65 -5.27 1.18 -6.37
CA SER A 65 -5.87 2.52 -6.53
C SER A 65 -5.84 3.04 -7.97
N MET A 66 -4.93 2.54 -8.78
CA MET A 66 -4.79 2.91 -10.20
C MET A 66 -5.15 1.78 -11.17
N GLY A 67 -5.75 0.67 -10.70
CA GLY A 67 -6.11 -0.45 -11.57
C GLY A 67 -6.06 -1.80 -10.86
N LEU A 68 -5.41 -2.77 -11.50
CA LEU A 68 -5.13 -4.09 -10.94
C LEU A 68 -3.62 -4.30 -10.81
N GLU A 69 -3.22 -5.03 -9.80
CA GLU A 69 -1.86 -5.52 -9.65
C GLU A 69 -1.84 -7.05 -9.69
N ILE A 70 -0.88 -7.61 -10.42
CA ILE A 70 -0.57 -9.03 -10.46
C ILE A 70 0.88 -9.19 -10.01
N ALA A 71 1.12 -10.00 -9.00
CA ALA A 71 2.47 -10.32 -8.56
C ALA A 71 2.65 -11.84 -8.54
N LEU A 72 3.80 -12.29 -9.05
CA LEU A 72 4.22 -13.69 -9.01
C LEU A 72 5.64 -13.76 -8.45
N SER A 73 5.92 -14.77 -7.65
CA SER A 73 7.26 -15.04 -7.12
C SER A 73 7.55 -16.53 -7.04
N GLY A 74 8.83 -16.89 -7.00
CA GLY A 74 9.27 -18.25 -6.80
C GLY A 74 10.26 -18.77 -7.85
N TYR A 75 10.33 -20.09 -8.03
CA TYR A 75 11.28 -20.70 -8.96
C TYR A 75 11.01 -20.28 -10.41
N ASN A 76 12.04 -19.73 -11.04
CA ASN A 76 11.95 -19.06 -12.34
C ASN A 76 11.52 -19.96 -13.51
N ASP A 77 11.80 -21.26 -13.47
CA ASP A 77 11.50 -22.20 -14.57
C ASP A 77 9.98 -22.47 -14.75
N LYS A 78 9.19 -22.40 -13.67
CA LYS A 78 7.73 -22.64 -13.68
C LYS A 78 6.90 -21.35 -13.64
N LEU A 79 7.54 -20.21 -13.42
CA LEU A 79 6.87 -18.92 -13.36
C LEU A 79 6.04 -18.58 -14.61
N PRO A 80 6.49 -18.91 -15.87
CA PRO A 80 5.69 -18.69 -17.06
C PRO A 80 4.37 -19.48 -17.08
N VAL A 81 4.39 -20.72 -16.56
CA VAL A 81 3.19 -21.58 -16.53
C VAL A 81 2.17 -21.05 -15.53
N LEU A 82 2.64 -20.59 -14.36
CA LEU A 82 1.78 -19.95 -13.39
C LEU A 82 1.18 -18.65 -13.95
N LEU A 83 2.00 -17.81 -14.58
CA LEU A 83 1.55 -16.56 -15.20
C LEU A 83 0.45 -16.81 -16.23
N GLU A 84 0.67 -17.76 -17.15
CA GLU A 84 -0.31 -18.12 -18.16
C GLU A 84 -1.64 -18.53 -17.52
N LYS A 85 -1.59 -19.40 -16.52
CA LYS A 85 -2.78 -19.88 -15.81
C LYS A 85 -3.54 -18.74 -15.13
N VAL A 86 -2.84 -17.84 -14.43
CA VAL A 86 -3.44 -16.66 -13.78
C VAL A 86 -4.12 -15.75 -14.81
N LEU A 87 -3.41 -15.41 -15.89
CA LEU A 87 -3.92 -14.47 -16.91
C LEU A 87 -5.10 -15.05 -17.70
N VAL A 88 -5.06 -16.35 -18.04
CA VAL A 88 -6.19 -17.02 -18.70
C VAL A 88 -7.40 -17.06 -17.80
N THR A 89 -7.22 -17.39 -16.52
CA THR A 89 -8.33 -17.38 -15.54
C THR A 89 -8.90 -15.98 -15.36
N MET A 90 -8.07 -14.95 -15.33
CA MET A 90 -8.53 -13.55 -15.27
C MET A 90 -9.36 -13.16 -16.49
N ARG A 91 -8.92 -13.55 -17.71
CA ARG A 91 -9.59 -13.21 -18.96
C ARG A 91 -10.91 -13.95 -19.16
N ASP A 92 -10.92 -15.24 -18.82
CA ASP A 92 -12.01 -16.18 -19.15
C ASP A 92 -12.83 -16.58 -17.92
N LEU A 93 -12.86 -15.74 -16.88
CA LEU A 93 -13.58 -16.02 -15.63
C LEU A 93 -15.07 -16.25 -15.88
N GLU A 94 -15.57 -17.40 -15.52
CA GLU A 94 -16.99 -17.70 -15.43
C GLU A 94 -17.46 -17.45 -13.98
N VAL A 95 -18.32 -16.46 -13.79
CA VAL A 95 -18.82 -16.10 -12.46
C VAL A 95 -19.97 -17.04 -12.10
N LYS A 96 -19.66 -18.05 -11.28
CA LYS A 96 -20.66 -19.01 -10.77
C LYS A 96 -21.41 -18.39 -9.61
N GLU A 97 -22.75 -18.50 -9.63
CA GLU A 97 -23.64 -17.91 -8.61
C GLU A 97 -23.33 -18.37 -7.20
N ASP A 98 -23.11 -19.67 -7.00
CA ASP A 98 -22.80 -20.26 -5.69
C ASP A 98 -21.46 -19.73 -5.13
N ARG A 99 -20.44 -19.59 -5.98
CA ARG A 99 -19.13 -19.04 -5.56
C ARG A 99 -19.24 -17.55 -5.29
N PHE A 100 -19.99 -16.81 -6.10
CA PHE A 100 -20.25 -15.41 -5.90
C PHE A 100 -20.91 -15.15 -4.53
N GLU A 101 -21.97 -15.88 -4.19
CA GLU A 101 -22.67 -15.71 -2.90
C GLU A 101 -21.77 -16.01 -1.70
N ILE A 102 -20.93 -17.06 -1.76
CA ILE A 102 -19.97 -17.40 -0.70
C ILE A 102 -18.97 -16.23 -0.49
N ILE A 103 -18.44 -15.68 -1.59
CA ILE A 103 -17.46 -14.59 -1.52
C ILE A 103 -18.12 -13.29 -1.06
N LYS A 104 -19.34 -13.01 -1.53
CA LYS A 104 -20.14 -11.86 -1.11
C LYS A 104 -20.40 -11.88 0.38
N GLU A 105 -20.79 -13.03 0.95
CA GLU A 105 -20.97 -13.18 2.39
C GLU A 105 -19.67 -13.01 3.17
N ARG A 106 -18.55 -13.57 2.67
CA ARG A 106 -17.22 -13.38 3.29
C ARG A 106 -16.84 -11.91 3.31
N LEU A 107 -17.05 -11.19 2.20
CA LEU A 107 -16.75 -9.76 2.09
C LEU A 107 -17.64 -8.94 3.03
N LEU A 108 -18.94 -9.26 3.10
CA LEU A 108 -19.88 -8.63 4.01
C LEU A 108 -19.44 -8.77 5.47
N ARG A 109 -19.05 -9.97 5.87
CA ARG A 109 -18.53 -10.22 7.22
C ARG A 109 -17.24 -9.43 7.49
N GLY A 110 -16.33 -9.40 6.53
CA GLY A 110 -15.09 -8.62 6.64
C GLY A 110 -15.34 -7.14 6.82
N LEU A 111 -16.22 -6.54 6.02
CA LEU A 111 -16.60 -5.13 6.11
C LEU A 111 -17.29 -4.78 7.43
N LYS A 112 -18.18 -5.67 7.92
CA LYS A 112 -18.82 -5.48 9.24
C LYS A 112 -17.85 -5.64 10.40
N ASN A 113 -16.96 -6.62 10.34
CA ASN A 113 -15.97 -6.87 11.39
C ASN A 113 -14.94 -5.73 11.49
N TRP A 114 -14.74 -4.98 10.41
CA TRP A 114 -13.85 -3.81 10.43
C TRP A 114 -14.30 -2.75 11.44
N ASP A 115 -15.60 -2.56 11.64
CA ASP A 115 -16.15 -1.62 12.62
C ASP A 115 -15.77 -1.97 14.07
N PHE A 116 -15.39 -3.22 14.34
CA PHE A 116 -14.98 -3.73 15.65
C PHE A 116 -13.47 -3.88 15.79
N GLN A 117 -12.70 -3.45 14.78
CA GLN A 117 -11.25 -3.44 14.90
C GLN A 117 -10.79 -2.35 15.88
N GLN A 118 -9.56 -2.51 16.37
CA GLN A 118 -8.95 -1.52 17.23
C GLN A 118 -8.88 -0.14 16.55
N PRO A 119 -9.09 0.96 17.29
CA PRO A 119 -9.12 2.30 16.72
C PRO A 119 -7.90 2.66 15.90
N TYR A 120 -6.70 2.20 16.29
CA TYR A 120 -5.47 2.47 15.55
C TYR A 120 -5.43 1.85 14.15
N ASN A 121 -6.19 0.77 13.91
CA ASN A 121 -6.34 0.18 12.58
C ASN A 121 -7.31 1.00 11.71
N GLN A 122 -8.34 1.58 12.34
CA GLN A 122 -9.37 2.34 11.62
C GLN A 122 -8.89 3.74 11.22
N VAL A 123 -8.10 4.40 12.05
CA VAL A 123 -7.72 5.81 11.85
C VAL A 123 -6.97 6.02 10.54
N GLY A 124 -6.07 5.12 10.16
CA GLY A 124 -5.32 5.23 8.90
C GLY A 124 -6.16 5.05 7.63
N ASP A 125 -7.29 4.33 7.71
CA ASP A 125 -8.23 4.22 6.57
C ASP A 125 -9.01 5.53 6.37
N PHE A 126 -9.38 6.21 7.47
CA PHE A 126 -9.99 7.53 7.40
C PHE A 126 -9.00 8.60 6.93
N GLU A 127 -7.75 8.57 7.41
CA GLU A 127 -6.69 9.46 6.93
C GLU A 127 -6.51 9.33 5.42
N ARG A 128 -6.36 8.11 4.93
CA ARG A 128 -6.20 7.84 3.49
C ARG A 128 -7.39 8.33 2.68
N TRP A 129 -8.60 8.11 3.15
CA TRP A 129 -9.82 8.60 2.50
C TRP A 129 -9.88 10.13 2.45
N LEU A 130 -9.49 10.81 3.54
CA LEU A 130 -9.47 12.27 3.62
C LEU A 130 -8.34 12.88 2.76
N SER A 131 -7.21 12.20 2.63
CA SER A 131 -6.02 12.74 1.97
C SER A 131 -5.93 12.42 0.47
N THR A 132 -6.72 11.47 -0.05
CA THR A 132 -6.66 11.03 -1.46
C THR A 132 -7.90 11.45 -2.26
N GLN A 133 -7.70 11.71 -3.55
CA GLN A 133 -8.81 12.16 -4.43
C GLN A 133 -9.90 11.10 -4.61
N ASN A 134 -9.54 9.83 -4.76
CA ASN A 134 -10.44 8.74 -5.11
C ASN A 134 -10.33 7.60 -4.08
N GLY A 135 -10.70 7.87 -2.84
CA GLY A 135 -10.80 6.88 -1.78
C GLY A 135 -12.26 6.60 -1.43
N TYR A 136 -12.57 5.39 -1.02
CA TYR A 136 -13.89 5.01 -0.50
C TYR A 136 -13.73 4.29 0.83
N ILE A 137 -14.46 4.75 1.85
CA ILE A 137 -14.46 4.11 3.17
C ILE A 137 -15.38 2.88 3.17
N ASN A 138 -15.20 2.04 4.17
CA ASN A 138 -15.94 0.78 4.28
C ASN A 138 -17.45 0.96 4.32
N GLU A 139 -17.96 2.05 4.92
CA GLU A 139 -19.39 2.35 4.91
C GLU A 139 -19.95 2.56 3.50
N GLN A 140 -19.20 3.24 2.63
CA GLN A 140 -19.60 3.47 1.24
C GLN A 140 -19.58 2.15 0.44
N ILE A 141 -18.54 1.33 0.63
CA ILE A 141 -18.45 0.01 -0.02
C ILE A 141 -19.55 -0.94 0.49
N LEU A 142 -19.85 -0.91 1.79
CA LEU A 142 -20.89 -1.74 2.41
C LEU A 142 -22.30 -1.38 1.91
N ALA A 143 -22.55 -0.10 1.61
CA ALA A 143 -23.84 0.35 1.06
C ALA A 143 -24.14 -0.23 -0.32
N GLU A 144 -23.09 -0.46 -1.16
CA GLU A 144 -23.23 -1.02 -2.51
C GLU A 144 -23.42 -2.56 -2.51
N LEU A 145 -22.91 -3.24 -1.49
CA LEU A 145 -22.80 -4.70 -1.48
C LEU A 145 -24.15 -5.44 -1.59
N PRO A 146 -25.26 -5.01 -0.96
CA PRO A 146 -26.56 -5.70 -1.08
C PRO A 146 -27.09 -5.77 -2.51
N HIS A 147 -26.77 -4.77 -3.32
CA HIS A 147 -27.29 -4.62 -4.69
C HIS A 147 -26.46 -5.36 -5.73
N LEU A 148 -25.28 -5.83 -5.36
CA LEU A 148 -24.34 -6.50 -6.27
C LEU A 148 -24.80 -7.92 -6.59
N THR A 149 -24.76 -8.28 -7.88
CA THR A 149 -25.09 -9.61 -8.40
C THR A 149 -23.92 -10.24 -9.15
N ALA A 150 -23.95 -11.57 -9.36
CA ALA A 150 -22.96 -12.28 -10.16
C ALA A 150 -22.93 -11.77 -11.63
N ALA A 151 -24.12 -11.44 -12.17
CA ALA A 151 -24.23 -10.87 -13.50
C ALA A 151 -23.53 -9.52 -13.65
N ASP A 152 -23.55 -8.68 -12.59
CA ASP A 152 -22.83 -7.40 -12.59
C ASP A 152 -21.33 -7.61 -12.72
N ILE A 153 -20.77 -8.60 -12.02
CA ILE A 153 -19.35 -8.91 -12.14
C ILE A 153 -19.02 -9.50 -13.51
N GLN A 154 -19.85 -10.42 -14.01
CA GLN A 154 -19.67 -11.04 -15.33
C GLN A 154 -19.66 -9.99 -16.47
N GLN A 155 -20.47 -8.93 -16.34
CA GLN A 155 -20.51 -7.83 -17.28
C GLN A 155 -19.37 -6.82 -17.07
N PHE A 156 -18.95 -6.59 -15.82
CA PHE A 156 -17.99 -5.56 -15.46
C PHE A 156 -16.54 -5.90 -15.84
N TYR A 157 -16.06 -7.11 -15.50
CA TYR A 157 -14.64 -7.40 -15.63
C TYR A 157 -14.09 -7.37 -17.06
N PRO A 158 -14.86 -7.70 -18.13
CA PRO A 158 -14.37 -7.53 -19.49
C PRO A 158 -14.11 -6.06 -19.85
N HIS A 159 -14.89 -5.12 -19.26
CA HIS A 159 -14.63 -3.69 -19.42
C HIS A 159 -13.37 -3.26 -18.65
N LEU A 160 -13.14 -3.83 -17.47
CA LEU A 160 -11.95 -3.61 -16.66
C LEU A 160 -10.68 -4.02 -17.40
N LEU A 161 -10.70 -5.17 -18.11
CA LEU A 161 -9.55 -5.70 -18.85
C LEU A 161 -9.42 -5.13 -20.29
N ARG A 162 -10.43 -4.41 -20.78
CA ARG A 162 -10.51 -3.99 -22.17
C ARG A 162 -9.47 -2.96 -22.59
N GLN A 163 -9.16 -2.02 -21.71
CA GLN A 163 -8.25 -0.92 -22.02
C GLN A 163 -7.42 -0.58 -20.79
N MET A 164 -6.10 -0.61 -20.92
CA MET A 164 -5.19 -0.34 -19.82
C MET A 164 -3.80 0.09 -20.31
N HIS A 165 -3.06 0.74 -19.46
CA HIS A 165 -1.61 0.87 -19.55
C HIS A 165 -0.98 -0.19 -18.66
N ILE A 166 -0.06 -0.98 -19.24
CA ILE A 166 0.60 -2.07 -18.51
C ILE A 166 2.04 -1.68 -18.18
N GLU A 167 2.41 -1.77 -16.92
CA GLU A 167 3.79 -1.66 -16.45
C GLU A 167 4.22 -2.99 -15.87
N ILE A 168 5.42 -3.44 -16.25
CA ILE A 168 5.96 -4.74 -15.85
C ILE A 168 7.37 -4.57 -15.29
N LEU A 169 7.62 -5.19 -14.14
CA LEU A 169 8.95 -5.44 -13.60
C LEU A 169 9.21 -6.94 -13.59
N VAL A 170 10.31 -7.35 -14.17
CA VAL A 170 10.86 -8.71 -14.02
C VAL A 170 12.22 -8.58 -13.37
N HIS A 171 12.40 -9.24 -12.23
CA HIS A 171 13.65 -9.20 -11.49
C HIS A 171 14.00 -10.58 -10.95
N GLY A 172 15.26 -10.99 -11.09
CA GLY A 172 15.76 -12.25 -10.57
C GLY A 172 16.56 -13.06 -11.61
N ASN A 173 16.57 -14.39 -11.44
CA ASN A 173 17.33 -15.31 -12.27
C ASN A 173 16.66 -15.56 -13.63
N LEU A 174 16.57 -14.53 -14.46
CA LEU A 174 16.01 -14.56 -15.81
C LEU A 174 16.83 -13.69 -16.75
N TYR A 175 17.02 -14.17 -17.97
CA TYR A 175 17.61 -13.34 -19.03
C TYR A 175 16.57 -12.37 -19.60
N LYS A 176 17.06 -11.32 -20.24
CA LYS A 176 16.20 -10.30 -20.89
C LYS A 176 15.19 -10.91 -21.85
N GLU A 177 15.62 -11.92 -22.61
CA GLU A 177 14.79 -12.63 -23.58
C GLU A 177 13.62 -13.35 -22.92
N ASP A 178 13.84 -13.94 -21.74
CA ASP A 178 12.78 -14.63 -20.97
C ASP A 178 11.82 -13.62 -20.36
N ALA A 179 12.31 -12.52 -19.84
CA ALA A 179 11.49 -11.42 -19.37
C ALA A 179 10.61 -10.81 -20.49
N LEU A 180 11.14 -10.67 -21.70
CA LEU A 180 10.36 -10.23 -22.86
C LEU A 180 9.29 -11.25 -23.25
N LYS A 181 9.59 -12.58 -23.16
CA LYS A 181 8.58 -13.62 -23.39
C LYS A 181 7.42 -13.52 -22.40
N LEU A 182 7.70 -13.28 -21.11
CA LEU A 182 6.68 -13.08 -20.06
C LEU A 182 5.83 -11.83 -20.35
N SER A 183 6.46 -10.74 -20.75
CA SER A 183 5.75 -9.51 -21.11
C SER A 183 4.85 -9.73 -22.34
N ASN A 184 5.36 -10.36 -23.38
CA ASN A 184 4.58 -10.71 -24.57
C ASN A 184 3.45 -11.69 -24.24
N LEU A 185 3.66 -12.64 -23.34
CA LEU A 185 2.63 -13.57 -22.87
C LEU A 185 1.47 -12.79 -22.23
N THR A 186 1.79 -11.82 -21.36
CA THR A 186 0.80 -10.96 -20.69
C THR A 186 -0.03 -10.18 -21.71
N GLU A 187 0.61 -9.52 -22.68
CA GLU A 187 -0.08 -8.76 -23.73
C GLU A 187 -0.92 -9.65 -24.65
N ASN A 188 -0.40 -10.83 -25.03
CA ASN A 188 -1.08 -11.75 -25.92
C ASN A 188 -2.31 -12.40 -25.30
N ILE A 189 -2.32 -12.64 -24.00
CA ILE A 189 -3.46 -13.22 -23.30
C ILE A 189 -4.51 -12.16 -23.00
N LEU A 190 -4.14 -11.05 -22.39
CA LEU A 190 -5.08 -9.99 -21.99
C LEU A 190 -5.56 -9.17 -23.19
N LYS A 191 -4.74 -8.97 -24.22
CA LYS A 191 -5.04 -8.21 -25.46
C LYS A 191 -5.71 -6.86 -25.20
N PRO A 192 -5.21 -6.04 -24.27
CA PRO A 192 -5.85 -4.78 -23.97
C PRO A 192 -5.65 -3.77 -25.09
N ARG A 193 -6.59 -2.86 -25.22
CA ARG A 193 -6.32 -1.63 -25.98
C ARG A 193 -5.37 -0.75 -25.15
N VAL A 194 -4.42 -0.12 -25.82
CA VAL A 194 -3.52 0.82 -25.16
C VAL A 194 -4.31 2.00 -24.62
N LEU A 195 -4.13 2.30 -23.34
CA LEU A 195 -4.67 3.50 -22.71
C LEU A 195 -3.77 4.69 -23.09
N PRO A 196 -4.30 5.74 -23.76
CA PRO A 196 -3.52 6.93 -24.07
C PRO A 196 -2.94 7.56 -22.79
N GLN A 197 -1.74 8.09 -22.87
CA GLN A 197 -1.05 8.69 -21.71
C GLN A 197 -1.87 9.79 -21.03
N THR A 198 -2.65 10.55 -21.79
CA THR A 198 -3.56 11.58 -21.26
C THR A 198 -4.70 11.04 -20.38
N GLN A 199 -4.92 9.73 -20.41
CA GLN A 199 -5.96 9.03 -19.63
C GLN A 199 -5.36 8.13 -18.54
N TRP A 200 -4.05 8.13 -18.36
CA TRP A 200 -3.44 7.36 -17.29
C TRP A 200 -3.96 7.86 -15.94
N PRO A 201 -4.39 6.96 -15.06
CA PRO A 201 -4.74 7.36 -13.70
C PRO A 201 -3.50 7.89 -12.99
N ILE A 202 -3.64 8.99 -12.31
CA ILE A 202 -2.58 9.62 -11.52
C ILE A 202 -3.02 9.63 -10.08
N GLY A 203 -2.17 9.11 -9.19
CA GLY A 203 -2.37 9.19 -7.75
C GLY A 203 -2.29 10.64 -7.29
N ARG A 204 -3.42 11.21 -6.81
CA ARG A 204 -3.48 12.59 -6.31
C ARG A 204 -3.76 12.58 -4.83
N VAL A 205 -3.03 13.41 -4.11
CA VAL A 205 -3.20 13.64 -2.68
C VAL A 205 -3.47 15.11 -2.42
N LEU A 206 -4.15 15.39 -1.31
CA LEU A 206 -4.38 16.76 -0.86
C LEU A 206 -3.08 17.34 -0.32
N VAL A 207 -2.80 18.57 -0.73
CA VAL A 207 -1.71 19.38 -0.18
C VAL A 207 -2.35 20.48 0.65
N PHE A 208 -2.06 20.48 1.95
CA PHE A 208 -2.60 21.47 2.87
C PHE A 208 -1.83 22.79 2.78
N PRO A 209 -2.52 23.95 2.80
CA PRO A 209 -1.85 25.23 2.83
C PRO A 209 -1.07 25.42 4.14
N PRO A 210 0.04 26.18 4.14
CA PRO A 210 0.80 26.47 5.35
C PRO A 210 -0.08 27.08 6.44
N GLY A 211 0.06 26.60 7.67
CA GLY A 211 -0.72 27.07 8.83
C GLY A 211 -2.14 26.50 8.92
N ALA A 212 -2.54 25.63 7.99
CA ALA A 212 -3.81 24.93 8.11
C ALA A 212 -3.81 23.95 9.28
N ASN A 213 -4.91 23.91 10.03
CA ASN A 213 -5.19 22.92 11.05
C ASN A 213 -6.58 22.34 10.76
N PHE A 214 -6.62 21.08 10.36
CA PHE A 214 -7.86 20.35 10.08
C PHE A 214 -8.02 19.23 11.09
N VAL A 215 -9.18 19.19 11.73
CA VAL A 215 -9.51 18.15 12.70
C VAL A 215 -10.72 17.38 12.18
N TYR A 216 -10.58 16.06 12.05
CA TYR A 216 -11.67 15.16 11.71
C TYR A 216 -11.98 14.26 12.90
N HIS A 217 -13.25 14.28 13.35
CA HIS A 217 -13.73 13.45 14.42
C HIS A 217 -14.60 12.32 13.89
N LYS A 218 -14.31 11.11 14.33
CA LYS A 218 -15.14 9.93 14.05
C LYS A 218 -15.42 9.17 15.34
N THR A 219 -16.70 8.93 15.62
CA THR A 219 -17.11 8.07 16.72
C THR A 219 -17.04 6.62 16.30
N LEU A 220 -16.45 5.77 17.15
CA LEU A 220 -16.42 4.32 16.94
C LEU A 220 -17.84 3.75 17.00
N LYS A 221 -18.10 2.73 16.19
CA LYS A 221 -19.38 2.01 16.20
C LYS A 221 -19.48 0.96 17.30
N ASP A 222 -18.35 0.46 17.79
CA ASP A 222 -18.30 -0.48 18.91
C ASP A 222 -18.48 0.24 20.25
N PRO A 223 -19.65 0.13 20.93
CA PRO A 223 -19.90 0.81 22.19
C PRO A 223 -19.14 0.19 23.37
N ALA A 224 -18.60 -1.02 23.20
CA ALA A 224 -17.81 -1.69 24.23
C ALA A 224 -16.34 -1.28 24.22
N ASN A 225 -15.89 -0.62 23.17
CA ASN A 225 -14.50 -0.17 23.07
C ASN A 225 -14.32 1.17 23.79
N VAL A 226 -13.55 1.14 24.88
CA VAL A 226 -13.25 2.32 25.70
C VAL A 226 -12.05 3.12 25.20
N ASN A 227 -11.36 2.62 24.14
CA ASN A 227 -10.19 3.29 23.62
C ASN A 227 -10.56 4.38 22.62
N HIS A 228 -9.82 5.46 22.68
CA HIS A 228 -9.72 6.51 21.68
C HIS A 228 -8.43 6.31 20.87
N CYS A 229 -8.37 6.91 19.69
CA CYS A 229 -7.13 6.99 18.92
C CYS A 229 -7.01 8.37 18.27
N ILE A 230 -5.81 8.92 18.34
CA ILE A 230 -5.44 10.11 17.56
C ILE A 230 -4.39 9.73 16.54
N GLU A 231 -4.55 10.19 15.30
CA GLU A 231 -3.48 10.31 14.33
C GLU A 231 -3.21 11.79 14.12
N TYR A 232 -2.04 12.23 14.56
CA TYR A 232 -1.59 13.62 14.48
C TYR A 232 -0.54 13.74 13.38
N ILE A 233 -0.82 14.51 12.33
CA ILE A 233 -0.02 14.56 11.11
C ILE A 233 0.55 15.95 10.90
N LEU A 234 1.86 16.03 10.80
CA LEU A 234 2.61 17.22 10.44
C LEU A 234 3.04 17.13 8.98
N SER A 235 2.32 17.83 8.09
CA SER A 235 2.66 17.89 6.68
C SER A 235 3.96 18.66 6.48
N ILE A 236 4.95 18.05 5.81
CA ILE A 236 6.27 18.67 5.59
C ILE A 236 6.40 19.19 4.16
N GLY A 237 5.86 18.46 3.18
CA GLY A 237 5.86 18.91 1.79
C GLY A 237 6.11 17.83 0.77
N ASP A 238 6.72 18.20 -0.35
CA ASP A 238 6.98 17.30 -1.48
C ASP A 238 8.18 16.38 -1.20
N LYS A 239 7.93 15.08 -1.24
CA LYS A 239 8.97 14.06 -1.03
C LYS A 239 10.00 13.96 -2.17
N ALA A 240 9.70 14.49 -3.36
CA ALA A 240 10.69 14.56 -4.44
C ALA A 240 11.81 15.56 -4.11
N ILE A 241 11.57 16.51 -3.21
CA ILE A 241 12.58 17.49 -2.76
C ILE A 241 13.57 16.79 -1.81
N ARG A 242 14.72 16.37 -2.35
CA ARG A 242 15.76 15.61 -1.60
C ARG A 242 16.16 16.24 -0.25
N PRO A 243 16.43 17.57 -0.14
CA PRO A 243 16.75 18.18 1.15
C PRO A 243 15.64 18.08 2.19
N GLN A 244 14.37 18.23 1.80
CA GLN A 244 13.24 18.06 2.71
C GLN A 244 13.15 16.63 3.21
N ARG A 245 13.22 15.66 2.29
CA ARG A 245 13.21 14.24 2.63
C ARG A 245 14.34 13.87 3.57
N ALA A 246 15.56 14.31 3.29
CA ALA A 246 16.72 14.03 4.15
C ALA A 246 16.54 14.61 5.57
N LYS A 247 16.05 15.86 5.68
CA LYS A 247 15.76 16.49 6.97
C LYS A 247 14.65 15.73 7.73
N THR A 248 13.61 15.28 7.03
CA THR A 248 12.51 14.52 7.66
C THR A 248 12.98 13.16 8.18
N LEU A 249 13.81 12.45 7.41
CA LEU A 249 14.40 11.18 7.85
C LEU A 249 15.35 11.36 9.04
N LEU A 250 16.11 12.46 9.07
CA LEU A 250 16.97 12.77 10.21
C LEU A 250 16.15 13.17 11.44
N LEU A 251 15.09 13.93 11.25
CA LEU A 251 14.13 14.24 12.31
C LEU A 251 13.55 12.96 12.90
N ASP A 252 13.11 12.04 12.05
CA ASP A 252 12.59 10.72 12.46
C ASP A 252 13.62 9.95 13.31
N GLN A 253 14.87 9.89 12.85
CA GLN A 253 15.98 9.25 13.58
C GLN A 253 16.21 9.85 14.97
N MET A 254 16.03 11.16 15.12
CA MET A 254 16.23 11.86 16.40
C MET A 254 15.00 11.80 17.32
N THR A 255 13.80 11.73 16.75
CA THR A 255 12.53 11.88 17.47
C THR A 255 11.97 10.55 17.96
N HIS A 256 12.21 9.48 17.21
CA HIS A 256 11.53 8.18 17.40
C HIS A 256 11.66 7.63 18.83
N GLU A 257 12.88 7.53 19.33
CA GLU A 257 13.14 7.02 20.69
C GLU A 257 12.65 7.97 21.77
N PRO A 258 12.95 9.28 21.74
CA PRO A 258 12.44 10.23 22.73
C PRO A 258 10.92 10.31 22.79
N ALA A 259 10.23 10.25 21.64
CA ALA A 259 8.76 10.25 21.58
C ALA A 259 8.18 9.00 22.27
N PHE A 260 8.73 7.84 21.97
CA PHE A 260 8.32 6.59 22.59
C PHE A 260 8.58 6.58 24.11
N ASP A 261 9.77 7.00 24.54
CA ASP A 261 10.12 7.08 25.95
C ASP A 261 9.19 8.03 26.71
N GLN A 262 8.96 9.23 26.18
CA GLN A 262 8.11 10.22 26.83
C GLN A 262 6.64 9.78 26.85
N LEU A 263 6.04 9.49 25.69
CA LEU A 263 4.60 9.33 25.57
C LEU A 263 4.14 7.93 26.04
N ARG A 264 4.96 6.89 25.82
CA ARG A 264 4.61 5.53 26.21
C ARG A 264 5.17 5.15 27.58
N THR A 265 6.49 5.35 27.79
CA THR A 265 7.16 4.81 28.99
C THR A 265 6.88 5.67 30.20
N LYS A 266 7.08 6.99 30.11
CA LYS A 266 6.93 7.93 31.23
C LYS A 266 5.48 8.32 31.48
N GLU A 267 4.76 8.71 30.42
CA GLU A 267 3.37 9.18 30.54
C GLU A 267 2.34 8.05 30.51
N GLN A 268 2.73 6.87 30.05
CA GLN A 268 1.88 5.67 29.98
C GLN A 268 0.54 5.92 29.25
N LEU A 269 0.60 6.66 28.14
CA LEU A 269 -0.60 7.05 27.40
C LEU A 269 -1.35 5.85 26.82
N GLY A 270 -0.65 4.76 26.46
CA GLY A 270 -1.27 3.56 25.96
C GLY A 270 -0.28 2.50 25.48
N TYR A 271 -0.81 1.36 25.06
CA TYR A 271 0.02 0.30 24.48
C TYR A 271 0.50 0.63 23.07
N VAL A 272 -0.36 1.26 22.27
CA VAL A 272 -0.03 1.72 20.92
C VAL A 272 0.37 3.19 21.01
N VAL A 273 1.66 3.44 20.92
CA VAL A 273 2.27 4.75 20.75
C VAL A 273 3.30 4.62 19.65
N PHE A 274 3.05 5.24 18.54
CA PHE A 274 3.90 5.21 17.35
C PHE A 274 4.19 6.63 16.88
N SER A 275 5.40 6.88 16.44
CA SER A 275 5.76 8.09 15.70
C SER A 275 6.68 7.73 14.56
N GLY A 276 6.62 8.48 13.47
CA GLY A 276 7.49 8.23 12.32
C GLY A 276 7.08 8.98 11.06
N THR A 277 7.89 8.83 10.04
CA THR A 277 7.59 9.39 8.72
C THR A 277 6.38 8.70 8.08
N SER A 278 5.51 9.47 7.46
CA SER A 278 4.43 9.01 6.59
C SER A 278 4.64 9.57 5.19
N THR A 279 4.46 8.71 4.18
CA THR A 279 4.63 9.12 2.78
C THR A 279 3.40 8.71 1.97
N THR A 280 2.96 9.62 1.11
CA THR A 280 1.93 9.36 0.12
C THR A 280 2.55 9.28 -1.28
N ALA A 281 1.72 9.36 -2.32
CA ALA A 281 2.19 9.43 -3.70
C ALA A 281 3.21 10.58 -3.91
N THR A 282 2.96 11.77 -3.38
CA THR A 282 3.81 12.95 -3.63
C THR A 282 4.30 13.66 -2.37
N THR A 283 3.69 13.41 -1.20
CA THR A 283 4.01 14.15 0.03
C THR A 283 4.77 13.32 1.05
N ILE A 284 5.49 14.01 1.91
CA ILE A 284 6.10 13.47 3.12
C ILE A 284 5.59 14.23 4.33
N ALA A 285 5.29 13.51 5.38
CA ALA A 285 4.81 14.02 6.66
C ALA A 285 5.52 13.30 7.82
N TYR A 286 5.41 13.86 9.01
CA TYR A 286 5.71 13.17 10.26
C TYR A 286 4.40 12.97 11.02
N ARG A 287 4.20 11.79 11.62
CA ARG A 287 2.95 11.49 12.31
C ARG A 287 3.17 10.84 13.67
N PHE A 288 2.17 11.02 14.52
CA PHE A 288 2.01 10.27 15.77
C PHE A 288 0.69 9.50 15.72
N ILE A 289 0.70 8.26 16.17
CA ILE A 289 -0.52 7.47 16.40
C ILE A 289 -0.50 7.02 17.85
N ILE A 290 -1.53 7.42 18.61
CA ILE A 290 -1.66 7.04 20.00
C ILE A 290 -3.07 6.49 20.23
N GLN A 291 -3.16 5.22 20.68
CA GLN A 291 -4.39 4.64 21.17
C GLN A 291 -4.36 4.58 22.69
N SER A 292 -5.40 5.10 23.33
CA SER A 292 -5.47 5.31 24.77
C SER A 292 -6.92 5.31 25.26
N GLU A 293 -7.13 5.06 26.54
CA GLU A 293 -8.40 5.35 27.23
C GLU A 293 -8.60 6.85 27.49
N LYS A 294 -7.55 7.66 27.31
CA LYS A 294 -7.63 9.12 27.40
C LYS A 294 -8.27 9.69 26.12
N ASN A 295 -9.02 10.78 26.27
CA ASN A 295 -9.69 11.41 25.14
C ASN A 295 -8.67 12.02 24.14
N PRO A 296 -9.05 12.16 22.86
CA PRO A 296 -8.15 12.65 21.81
C PRO A 296 -7.59 14.04 22.07
N GLN A 297 -8.34 14.93 22.68
CA GLN A 297 -7.89 16.28 22.98
C GLN A 297 -6.73 16.27 24.00
N TYR A 298 -6.84 15.45 25.04
CA TYR A 298 -5.72 15.27 25.98
C TYR A 298 -4.49 14.68 25.29
N LEU A 299 -4.68 13.73 24.38
CA LEU A 299 -3.58 13.12 23.61
C LEU A 299 -2.89 14.16 22.71
N GLU A 300 -3.66 15.03 22.04
CA GLU A 300 -3.15 16.17 21.27
C GLU A 300 -2.27 17.07 22.12
N GLU A 301 -2.76 17.51 23.29
CA GLU A 301 -1.99 18.33 24.23
C GLU A 301 -0.67 17.67 24.66
N ARG A 302 -0.65 16.33 24.82
CA ARG A 302 0.57 15.60 25.17
C ARG A 302 1.57 15.56 24.02
N ILE A 303 1.09 15.36 22.79
CA ILE A 303 1.93 15.43 21.59
C ILE A 303 2.53 16.84 21.45
N ASP A 304 1.72 17.89 21.59
CA ASP A 304 2.20 19.27 21.51
C ASP A 304 3.23 19.59 22.60
N SER A 305 2.99 19.13 23.82
CA SER A 305 3.94 19.27 24.93
C SER A 305 5.26 18.56 24.63
N PHE A 306 5.21 17.35 24.08
CA PHE A 306 6.40 16.62 23.64
C PHE A 306 7.14 17.40 22.54
N LEU A 307 6.45 17.87 21.50
CA LEU A 307 7.06 18.60 20.39
C LEU A 307 7.76 19.88 20.85
N ASN A 308 7.12 20.63 21.76
CA ASN A 308 7.70 21.85 22.35
C ASN A 308 8.97 21.52 23.18
N GLY A 309 8.92 20.49 24.01
CA GLY A 309 10.09 20.04 24.80
C GLY A 309 11.21 19.53 23.89
N PHE A 310 10.87 18.79 22.83
CA PHE A 310 11.85 18.27 21.89
C PHE A 310 12.50 19.38 21.04
N ALA A 311 11.76 20.45 20.72
CA ALA A 311 12.34 21.62 20.05
C ALA A 311 13.46 22.25 20.90
N GLU A 312 13.32 22.35 22.22
CA GLU A 312 14.37 22.81 23.12
C GLU A 312 15.55 21.82 23.19
N THR A 313 15.26 20.51 23.15
CA THR A 313 16.30 19.48 23.07
C THR A 313 17.14 19.64 21.80
N LEU A 314 16.50 19.87 20.65
CA LEU A 314 17.20 20.10 19.37
C LEU A 314 18.06 21.36 19.38
N LYS A 315 17.59 22.46 19.99
CA LYS A 315 18.38 23.71 20.11
C LYS A 315 19.64 23.53 20.96
N ASN A 316 19.57 22.68 21.98
CA ASN A 316 20.65 22.44 22.90
C ASN A 316 21.51 21.21 22.57
N MET A 317 21.20 20.53 21.46
CA MET A 317 21.92 19.35 21.02
C MET A 317 23.37 19.68 20.67
N SER A 318 24.31 18.87 21.15
CA SER A 318 25.73 19.05 20.81
C SER A 318 25.97 18.70 19.33
N GLU A 319 26.98 19.32 18.73
CA GLU A 319 27.42 18.97 17.36
C GLU A 319 27.80 17.48 17.26
N SER A 320 28.43 16.93 18.30
CA SER A 320 28.82 15.53 18.37
C SER A 320 27.61 14.60 18.32
N ASP A 321 26.53 14.89 19.05
CA ASP A 321 25.31 14.09 19.07
C ASP A 321 24.58 14.19 17.73
N PHE A 322 24.50 15.38 17.17
CA PHE A 322 23.91 15.61 15.85
C PHE A 322 24.62 14.82 14.77
N GLU A 323 25.96 14.86 14.72
CA GLU A 323 26.77 14.06 13.81
C GLU A 323 26.63 12.55 14.09
N GLY A 324 26.39 12.15 15.35
CA GLY A 324 26.05 10.78 15.73
C GLY A 324 24.76 10.30 15.07
N HIS A 325 23.68 11.08 15.14
CA HIS A 325 22.40 10.77 14.47
C HIS A 325 22.53 10.70 12.95
N LYS A 326 23.28 11.62 12.33
CA LYS A 326 23.56 11.59 10.91
C LYS A 326 24.27 10.29 10.48
N ARG A 327 25.32 9.90 11.20
CA ARG A 327 26.06 8.66 10.92
C ARG A 327 25.17 7.43 11.07
N SER A 328 24.37 7.37 12.13
CA SER A 328 23.42 6.27 12.36
C SER A 328 22.41 6.15 11.22
N LEU A 329 21.84 7.27 10.79
CA LEU A 329 20.92 7.31 9.65
C LEU A 329 21.61 6.84 8.35
N ILE A 330 22.80 7.34 8.05
CA ILE A 330 23.57 6.95 6.86
C ILE A 330 23.86 5.46 6.89
N THR A 331 24.32 4.93 8.01
CA THR A 331 24.61 3.48 8.17
C THR A 331 23.37 2.64 7.89
N LYS A 332 22.24 3.01 8.48
CA LYS A 332 20.93 2.36 8.27
C LYS A 332 20.52 2.40 6.79
N ARG A 333 20.71 3.55 6.12
CA ARG A 333 20.32 3.73 4.71
C ARG A 333 21.23 2.96 3.74
N LEU A 334 22.48 2.76 4.11
CA LEU A 334 23.46 2.01 3.32
C LEU A 334 23.48 0.51 3.62
N GLU A 335 22.61 0.05 4.54
CA GLU A 335 22.48 -1.39 4.81
C GLU A 335 22.09 -2.14 3.53
N LYS A 336 22.84 -3.19 3.24
CA LYS A 336 22.58 -4.02 2.05
C LYS A 336 21.25 -4.77 2.21
N LEU A 337 20.52 -4.87 1.12
CA LEU A 337 19.33 -5.71 1.06
C LEU A 337 19.70 -7.18 1.27
N LYS A 338 18.83 -7.93 1.96
CA LYS A 338 19.14 -9.29 2.46
C LYS A 338 18.70 -10.40 1.53
N ASN A 339 17.75 -10.13 0.64
CA ASN A 339 17.19 -11.12 -0.28
C ASN A 339 16.61 -10.46 -1.55
N LEU A 340 16.32 -11.31 -2.54
CA LEU A 340 15.76 -10.92 -3.82
C LEU A 340 14.44 -10.15 -3.66
N ASP A 341 13.58 -10.56 -2.73
CA ASP A 341 12.26 -9.94 -2.57
C ASP A 341 12.36 -8.50 -2.06
N GLN A 342 13.28 -8.22 -1.13
CA GLN A 342 13.53 -6.86 -0.66
C GLN A 342 13.99 -5.94 -1.81
N GLU A 343 14.85 -6.45 -2.70
CA GLU A 343 15.31 -5.66 -3.84
C GLU A 343 14.21 -5.49 -4.89
N SER A 344 13.48 -6.55 -5.20
CA SER A 344 12.34 -6.51 -6.12
C SER A 344 11.28 -5.52 -5.65
N ASN A 345 10.88 -5.59 -4.37
CA ASN A 345 9.88 -4.68 -3.79
C ASN A 345 10.37 -3.22 -3.78
N ARG A 346 11.65 -2.99 -3.53
CA ARG A 346 12.23 -1.65 -3.65
C ARG A 346 12.13 -1.12 -5.07
N LEU A 347 12.51 -1.92 -6.07
CA LEU A 347 12.43 -1.53 -7.48
C LEU A 347 10.97 -1.32 -7.90
N TRP A 348 10.07 -2.22 -7.49
CA TRP A 348 8.67 -2.13 -7.81
C TRP A 348 8.01 -0.88 -7.22
N SER A 349 8.32 -0.53 -5.98
CA SER A 349 7.76 0.67 -5.34
C SER A 349 8.09 1.97 -6.10
N HIS A 350 9.25 2.04 -6.78
CA HIS A 350 9.60 3.20 -7.60
C HIS A 350 8.79 3.27 -8.91
N ILE A 351 8.37 2.12 -9.44
CA ILE A 351 7.50 2.03 -10.61
C ILE A 351 6.05 2.33 -10.18
N ASP A 352 5.58 1.69 -9.13
CA ASP A 352 4.22 1.80 -8.62
C ASP A 352 3.85 3.24 -8.23
N TYR A 353 4.76 3.93 -7.55
CA TYR A 353 4.59 5.34 -7.18
C TYR A 353 5.03 6.33 -8.26
N GLU A 354 5.36 5.89 -9.47
CA GLU A 354 5.75 6.74 -10.62
C GLU A 354 6.97 7.64 -10.38
N TYR A 355 7.85 7.28 -9.42
CA TYR A 355 9.07 8.08 -9.19
C TYR A 355 10.16 7.79 -10.20
N PHE A 356 10.31 6.52 -10.59
CA PHE A 356 11.39 6.01 -11.43
C PHE A 356 12.79 6.48 -10.98
N ASP A 357 12.91 6.90 -9.71
CA ASP A 357 14.18 7.29 -9.07
C ASP A 357 14.72 6.09 -8.27
N PHE A 358 15.32 5.13 -8.95
CA PHE A 358 15.85 3.91 -8.34
C PHE A 358 17.03 4.17 -7.39
N GLU A 359 17.54 5.40 -7.33
CA GLU A 359 18.56 5.88 -6.39
C GLU A 359 17.96 6.52 -5.12
N LEU A 360 16.63 6.59 -5.00
CA LEU A 360 15.94 7.25 -3.89
C LEU A 360 16.32 6.69 -2.51
N GLY A 361 16.79 5.45 -2.46
CA GLY A 361 17.22 4.76 -1.25
C GLY A 361 18.65 5.06 -0.82
N LYS A 362 19.45 5.66 -1.68
CA LYS A 362 20.87 5.92 -1.45
C LYS A 362 21.17 7.29 -0.85
#